data_0d40bf9b7bd12d9adc8ec988e13d66af
#
_entry.id   0d40bf9b7bd12d9adc8ec988e13d66af
#
_cell.length_a   1.000
_cell.length_b   1.000
_cell.length_c   1.000
_cell.angle_alpha   90.00
_cell.angle_beta   90.00
_cell.angle_gamma   90.00
#
_symmetry.space_group_name_H-M   'P 1'
#
loop_
_entity.id
_entity.type
_entity.pdbx_description
1 polymer ?
#
loop_
_entity_poly.entity_id
_entity_poly.type
_entity_poly.pdbx_seq_one_letter_code
_entity_poly.pdbx_strand_id
1 'polypeptide(L)'
;MLRAPMPALPKLRHGLSAGEAMGAEVRAAWLAATGRAVHEALGMTEVSTYVSGSPERPALPGSAGWVQNGRRVAVLGEDGSPVAQGTVGVLAVHRSDPGLMLGYLGDAAGTAARYRGDWFATGDLAEMTVEGAILYRGRADDLMNAGGFRVSPLEVEAAMAACPGVADCAVTEVEVRPGVRVIGCFYVSDHPMTEAVLAAHAGGVLARWKQPRLWCRVDALPRSANNKLNRRALAGLLPKG
;
A
#
# COMPACT_ATOMS: atom_id res chain seq x y z
N MET A 1 0.30 17.64 -11.86
CA MET A 1 0.93 18.82 -11.25
C MET A 1 2.24 19.20 -11.92
N LEU A 2 3.17 18.30 -12.14
CA LEU A 2 4.50 18.62 -12.74
C LEU A 2 4.52 18.71 -14.28
N ARG A 3 3.37 18.72 -14.95
CA ARG A 3 3.27 18.87 -16.43
C ARG A 3 3.34 20.32 -16.91
N ALA A 4 3.38 21.29 -16.01
CA ALA A 4 3.52 22.71 -16.31
C ALA A 4 4.63 23.32 -15.46
N PRO A 5 5.25 24.43 -15.91
CA PRO A 5 6.23 25.14 -15.09
C PRO A 5 5.62 25.55 -13.75
N MET A 6 6.32 25.23 -12.67
CA MET A 6 5.88 25.60 -11.33
C MET A 6 6.19 27.08 -11.09
N PRO A 7 5.24 27.89 -10.58
CA PRO A 7 5.53 29.25 -10.17
C PRO A 7 6.48 29.27 -8.98
N ALA A 8 7.16 30.38 -8.76
CA ALA A 8 7.97 30.55 -7.56
C ALA A 8 7.11 30.47 -6.30
N LEU A 9 7.48 29.61 -5.36
CA LEU A 9 6.77 29.38 -4.11
C LEU A 9 7.64 29.74 -2.89
N PRO A 10 7.96 31.04 -2.68
CA PRO A 10 8.97 31.46 -1.70
C PRO A 10 8.59 31.12 -0.24
N LYS A 11 7.31 30.94 0.04
CA LYS A 11 6.79 30.57 1.38
C LYS A 11 6.56 29.07 1.56
N LEU A 12 6.80 28.27 0.53
CA LEU A 12 6.65 26.81 0.64
C LEU A 12 7.72 26.23 1.57
N ARG A 13 7.32 25.58 2.64
CA ARG A 13 8.24 24.93 3.60
C ARG A 13 8.51 23.48 3.19
N HIS A 14 7.48 22.72 2.83
CA HIS A 14 7.54 21.34 2.35
C HIS A 14 6.23 20.97 1.66
N GLY A 15 6.22 19.86 0.95
CA GLY A 15 5.01 19.22 0.43
C GLY A 15 4.58 18.05 1.31
N LEU A 16 3.29 17.73 1.33
CA LEU A 16 2.74 16.52 1.91
C LEU A 16 1.91 15.79 0.87
N SER A 17 2.17 14.50 0.68
CA SER A 17 1.40 13.61 -0.19
C SER A 17 0.74 12.54 0.65
N ALA A 18 -0.55 12.28 0.39
CA ALA A 18 -1.31 11.24 1.08
C ALA A 18 -2.24 10.51 0.10
N GLY A 19 -2.66 9.31 0.49
CA GLY A 19 -3.63 8.51 -0.25
C GLY A 19 -3.00 7.37 -1.05
N GLU A 20 -1.82 7.58 -1.65
CA GLU A 20 -1.01 6.56 -2.31
C GLU A 20 0.47 6.86 -2.15
N ALA A 21 1.32 5.85 -2.29
CA ALA A 21 2.76 6.02 -2.30
C ALA A 21 3.20 6.87 -3.50
N MET A 22 4.08 7.82 -3.26
CA MET A 22 4.63 8.67 -4.32
C MET A 22 5.86 8.00 -4.93
N GLY A 23 5.83 7.75 -6.24
CA GLY A 23 6.96 7.20 -6.98
C GLY A 23 8.22 8.05 -6.86
N ALA A 24 9.38 7.41 -6.87
CA ALA A 24 10.68 8.07 -6.71
C ALA A 24 10.94 9.17 -7.75
N GLU A 25 10.53 8.96 -8.99
CA GLU A 25 10.67 9.95 -10.09
C GLU A 25 9.85 11.21 -9.83
N VAL A 26 8.59 11.05 -9.36
CA VAL A 26 7.70 12.18 -9.04
C VAL A 26 8.27 12.96 -7.87
N ARG A 27 8.83 12.29 -6.88
CA ARG A 27 9.49 12.89 -5.71
C ARG A 27 10.73 13.68 -6.13
N ALA A 28 11.57 13.10 -6.99
CA ALA A 28 12.75 13.77 -7.52
C ALA A 28 12.39 15.01 -8.38
N ALA A 29 11.38 14.87 -9.25
CA ALA A 29 10.89 15.97 -10.07
C ALA A 29 10.29 17.10 -9.23
N TRP A 30 9.56 16.77 -8.15
CA TRP A 30 9.06 17.77 -7.19
C TRP A 30 10.21 18.53 -6.52
N LEU A 31 11.21 17.80 -6.01
CA LEU A 31 12.39 18.40 -5.36
C LEU A 31 13.14 19.33 -6.31
N ALA A 32 13.36 18.89 -7.56
CA ALA A 32 14.01 19.69 -8.59
C ALA A 32 13.21 20.96 -8.93
N ALA A 33 11.88 20.86 -9.02
CA ALA A 33 11.01 21.98 -9.36
C ALA A 33 10.81 23.01 -8.25
N THR A 34 10.86 22.58 -6.98
CA THR A 34 10.51 23.44 -5.83
C THR A 34 11.66 23.72 -4.87
N GLY A 35 12.74 22.95 -4.93
CA GLY A 35 13.82 22.95 -3.93
C GLY A 35 13.37 22.49 -2.54
N ARG A 36 12.19 21.86 -2.42
CA ARG A 36 11.60 21.42 -1.14
C ARG A 36 11.23 19.95 -1.18
N ALA A 37 11.45 19.26 -0.06
CA ALA A 37 11.05 17.87 0.07
C ALA A 37 9.52 17.73 0.08
N VAL A 38 9.04 16.59 -0.43
CA VAL A 38 7.68 16.10 -0.20
C VAL A 38 7.77 14.92 0.77
N HIS A 39 6.93 14.94 1.79
CA HIS A 39 6.79 13.87 2.78
C HIS A 39 5.51 13.09 2.48
N GLU A 40 5.54 11.79 2.71
CA GLU A 40 4.34 10.97 2.62
C GLU A 40 3.62 10.95 3.96
N ALA A 41 2.29 10.84 3.90
CA ALA A 41 1.45 10.67 5.07
C ALA A 41 0.49 9.50 4.84
N LEU A 42 0.40 8.62 5.83
CA LEU A 42 -0.62 7.60 5.93
C LEU A 42 -1.80 8.15 6.72
N GLY A 43 -2.99 7.94 6.18
CA GLY A 43 -4.22 8.38 6.79
C GLY A 43 -5.42 7.73 6.14
N MET A 44 -6.58 7.93 6.75
CA MET A 44 -7.86 7.46 6.27
C MET A 44 -8.96 8.44 6.69
N THR A 45 -10.12 8.37 6.05
CA THR A 45 -11.24 9.27 6.35
C THR A 45 -11.64 9.25 7.82
N GLU A 46 -11.59 8.09 8.44
CA GLU A 46 -11.99 7.84 9.82
C GLU A 46 -11.06 8.48 10.86
N VAL A 47 -9.80 8.80 10.49
CA VAL A 47 -8.78 9.28 11.44
C VAL A 47 -8.09 10.54 10.95
N SER A 48 -8.21 10.92 9.65
CA SER A 48 -7.32 11.89 9.00
C SER A 48 -5.89 11.30 8.87
N THR A 49 -4.86 12.12 8.75
CA THR A 49 -3.46 11.65 8.75
C THR A 49 -2.98 11.38 10.18
N TYR A 50 -2.26 10.31 10.38
CA TYR A 50 -1.75 9.92 11.71
C TYR A 50 -0.31 9.40 11.72
N VAL A 51 0.24 9.11 10.53
CA VAL A 51 1.65 8.75 10.32
C VAL A 51 2.20 9.61 9.19
N SER A 52 3.37 10.20 9.35
CA SER A 52 4.05 10.93 8.27
C SER A 52 5.54 11.13 8.57
N GLY A 53 6.31 11.46 7.52
CA GLY A 53 7.57 12.19 7.69
C GLY A 53 7.34 13.69 7.88
N SER A 54 8.38 14.40 8.32
CA SER A 54 8.43 15.86 8.39
C SER A 54 9.84 16.35 8.04
N PRO A 55 10.05 17.66 7.83
CA PRO A 55 11.39 18.22 7.66
C PRO A 55 12.32 17.94 8.85
N GLU A 56 11.79 17.98 10.08
CA GLU A 56 12.53 17.75 11.32
C GLU A 56 12.78 16.25 11.58
N ARG A 57 11.89 15.41 11.08
CA ARG A 57 11.96 13.94 11.21
C ARG A 57 11.56 13.28 9.90
N PRO A 58 12.47 13.24 8.91
CA PRO A 58 12.19 12.58 7.62
C PRO A 58 11.86 11.10 7.82
N ALA A 59 11.00 10.56 6.95
CA ALA A 59 10.71 9.13 6.94
C ALA A 59 11.97 8.32 6.63
N LEU A 60 12.14 7.17 7.28
CA LEU A 60 13.19 6.22 6.91
C LEU A 60 12.90 5.63 5.51
N PRO A 61 13.92 5.25 4.75
CA PRO A 61 13.73 4.56 3.48
C PRO A 61 12.78 3.36 3.63
N GLY A 62 11.74 3.30 2.78
CA GLY A 62 10.74 2.23 2.81
C GLY A 62 9.69 2.34 3.91
N SER A 63 9.74 3.38 4.78
CA SER A 63 8.71 3.61 5.80
C SER A 63 7.70 4.68 5.37
N ALA A 64 6.46 4.58 5.90
CA ALA A 64 5.46 5.64 5.79
C ALA A 64 5.79 6.86 6.68
N GLY A 65 6.76 6.73 7.56
CA GLY A 65 7.18 7.76 8.52
C GLY A 65 6.91 7.36 9.96
N TRP A 66 6.58 8.34 10.75
CA TRP A 66 6.45 8.27 12.21
C TRP A 66 5.03 8.59 12.63
N VAL A 67 4.60 8.01 13.75
CA VAL A 67 3.34 8.42 14.38
C VAL A 67 3.42 9.93 14.69
N GLN A 68 2.44 10.69 14.21
CA GLN A 68 2.37 12.13 14.43
C GLN A 68 2.16 12.46 15.90
N ASN A 69 2.70 13.58 16.34
CA ASN A 69 2.57 14.03 17.73
C ASN A 69 1.10 14.14 18.14
N GLY A 70 0.78 13.61 19.33
CA GLY A 70 -0.57 13.58 19.86
C GLY A 70 -1.45 12.44 19.37
N ARG A 71 -1.00 11.66 18.37
CA ARG A 71 -1.69 10.46 17.90
C ARG A 71 -1.35 9.25 18.77
N ARG A 72 -2.30 8.33 18.88
CA ARG A 72 -2.15 7.10 19.66
C ARG A 72 -2.35 5.91 18.74
N VAL A 73 -1.24 5.33 18.28
CA VAL A 73 -1.21 4.29 17.26
C VAL A 73 -0.46 3.08 17.82
N ALA A 74 -0.95 1.89 17.48
CA ALA A 74 -0.30 0.61 17.78
C ALA A 74 -0.44 -0.35 16.59
N VAL A 75 0.37 -1.40 16.59
CA VAL A 75 0.21 -2.56 15.72
C VAL A 75 -0.37 -3.68 16.57
N LEU A 76 -1.49 -4.27 16.12
CA LEU A 76 -2.22 -5.30 16.86
C LEU A 76 -1.97 -6.70 16.28
N GLY A 77 -1.81 -7.67 17.15
CA GLY A 77 -1.82 -9.09 16.83
C GLY A 77 -3.22 -9.63 16.50
N GLU A 78 -3.28 -10.92 16.25
CA GLU A 78 -4.55 -11.61 15.96
C GLU A 78 -5.50 -11.60 17.16
N ASP A 79 -4.99 -11.58 18.37
CA ASP A 79 -5.74 -11.47 19.62
C ASP A 79 -6.30 -10.05 19.89
N GLY A 80 -5.94 -9.07 19.04
CA GLY A 80 -6.33 -7.68 19.18
C GLY A 80 -5.49 -6.87 20.18
N SER A 81 -4.43 -7.45 20.75
CA SER A 81 -3.51 -6.79 21.66
C SER A 81 -2.33 -6.16 20.91
N PRO A 82 -1.75 -5.04 21.41
CA PRO A 82 -0.53 -4.48 20.83
C PRO A 82 0.62 -5.49 20.84
N VAL A 83 1.31 -5.62 19.70
CA VAL A 83 2.48 -6.51 19.55
C VAL A 83 3.79 -5.77 19.80
N ALA A 84 4.86 -6.53 20.01
CA ALA A 84 6.21 -5.99 20.11
C ALA A 84 6.64 -5.34 18.77
N GLN A 85 7.53 -4.36 18.86
CA GLN A 85 8.20 -3.75 17.70
C GLN A 85 8.90 -4.83 16.86
N GLY A 86 8.90 -4.66 15.53
CA GLY A 86 9.40 -5.65 14.58
C GLY A 86 8.39 -6.75 14.24
N THR A 87 7.18 -6.71 14.80
CA THR A 87 6.13 -7.68 14.49
C THR A 87 5.10 -7.06 13.56
N VAL A 88 4.74 -7.79 12.50
CA VAL A 88 3.68 -7.39 11.57
C VAL A 88 2.31 -7.67 12.20
N GLY A 89 1.41 -6.71 12.08
CA GLY A 89 0.03 -6.84 12.53
C GLY A 89 -0.87 -5.76 11.94
N VAL A 90 -2.08 -5.63 12.48
CA VAL A 90 -3.04 -4.62 12.02
C VAL A 90 -2.74 -3.28 12.68
N LEU A 91 -2.51 -2.26 11.86
CA LEU A 91 -2.36 -0.89 12.34
C LEU A 91 -3.67 -0.41 12.94
N ALA A 92 -3.60 0.18 14.13
CA ALA A 92 -4.78 0.58 14.87
C ALA A 92 -4.58 1.92 15.59
N VAL A 93 -5.69 2.61 15.80
CA VAL A 93 -5.73 3.91 16.47
C VAL A 93 -6.56 3.78 17.75
N HIS A 94 -6.03 4.27 18.86
CA HIS A 94 -6.73 4.17 20.14
C HIS A 94 -7.99 5.05 20.16
N ARG A 95 -9.07 4.58 20.79
CA ARG A 95 -10.37 5.28 20.85
C ARG A 95 -10.30 6.70 21.42
N SER A 96 -9.30 7.00 22.22
CA SER A 96 -9.07 8.36 22.77
C SER A 96 -8.22 9.26 21.88
N ASP A 97 -7.89 8.83 20.65
CA ASP A 97 -7.18 9.67 19.69
C ASP A 97 -8.10 10.83 19.26
N PRO A 98 -7.64 12.08 19.32
CA PRO A 98 -8.48 13.25 19.05
C PRO A 98 -8.90 13.36 17.57
N GLY A 99 -8.23 12.66 16.65
CA GLY A 99 -8.55 12.65 15.24
C GLY A 99 -9.46 11.51 14.80
N LEU A 100 -9.81 10.59 15.71
CA LEU A 100 -10.67 9.47 15.37
C LEU A 100 -12.12 9.94 15.25
N MET A 101 -12.81 9.47 14.21
CA MET A 101 -14.24 9.74 13.98
C MET A 101 -15.09 9.29 15.18
N LEU A 102 -16.26 9.87 15.35
CA LEU A 102 -17.23 9.44 16.36
C LEU A 102 -17.91 8.10 15.98
N GLY A 103 -18.04 7.83 14.70
CA GLY A 103 -18.63 6.60 14.16
C GLY A 103 -19.17 6.79 12.75
N TYR A 104 -19.61 5.69 12.13
CA TYR A 104 -20.31 5.72 10.85
C TYR A 104 -21.77 6.17 11.07
N LEU A 105 -22.21 7.13 10.30
CA LEU A 105 -23.58 7.68 10.42
C LEU A 105 -24.61 6.58 10.13
N GLY A 106 -25.49 6.32 11.10
CA GLY A 106 -26.56 5.32 10.98
C GLY A 106 -26.07 3.85 11.08
N ASP A 107 -24.78 3.60 11.31
CA ASP A 107 -24.21 2.24 11.38
C ASP A 107 -23.35 2.03 12.64
N ALA A 108 -24.03 1.94 13.77
CA ALA A 108 -23.39 1.66 15.05
C ALA A 108 -22.74 0.25 15.09
N ALA A 109 -23.35 -0.72 14.43
CA ALA A 109 -22.84 -2.10 14.37
C ALA A 109 -21.54 -2.15 13.55
N GLY A 110 -21.50 -1.52 12.37
CA GLY A 110 -20.31 -1.40 11.55
C GLY A 110 -19.18 -0.63 12.27
N THR A 111 -19.54 0.41 13.03
CA THR A 111 -18.57 1.12 13.87
C THR A 111 -17.99 0.21 14.94
N ALA A 112 -18.82 -0.51 15.69
CA ALA A 112 -18.38 -1.42 16.74
C ALA A 112 -17.51 -2.57 16.20
N ALA A 113 -17.82 -3.09 15.00
CA ALA A 113 -17.07 -4.15 14.35
C ALA A 113 -15.62 -3.78 14.01
N ARG A 114 -15.30 -2.49 13.96
CA ARG A 114 -13.94 -1.99 13.71
C ARG A 114 -13.05 -2.02 14.96
N TYR A 115 -13.62 -2.20 16.14
CA TYR A 115 -12.86 -2.16 17.37
C TYR A 115 -12.36 -3.54 17.80
N ARG A 116 -11.15 -3.54 18.34
CA ARG A 116 -10.52 -4.63 19.09
C ARG A 116 -10.16 -4.05 20.45
N GLY A 117 -11.03 -4.27 21.46
CA GLY A 117 -10.93 -3.57 22.74
C GLY A 117 -11.03 -2.05 22.55
N ASP A 118 -10.00 -1.33 22.98
CA ASP A 118 -9.94 0.14 22.86
C ASP A 118 -9.30 0.63 21.53
N TRP A 119 -8.99 -0.28 20.60
CA TRP A 119 -8.28 0.01 19.38
C TRP A 119 -9.19 -0.08 18.16
N PHE A 120 -9.28 1.01 17.40
CA PHE A 120 -9.93 1.05 16.10
C PHE A 120 -8.98 0.46 15.05
N ALA A 121 -9.33 -0.70 14.49
CA ALA A 121 -8.55 -1.38 13.47
C ALA A 121 -8.72 -0.70 12.10
N THR A 122 -7.61 -0.18 11.54
CA THR A 122 -7.65 0.52 10.24
C THR A 122 -7.87 -0.42 9.05
N GLY A 123 -7.52 -1.70 9.21
CA GLY A 123 -7.47 -2.69 8.15
C GLY A 123 -6.17 -2.65 7.35
N ASP A 124 -5.26 -1.77 7.68
CA ASP A 124 -3.90 -1.74 7.14
C ASP A 124 -2.99 -2.67 7.93
N LEU A 125 -2.11 -3.38 7.25
CA LEU A 125 -1.03 -4.13 7.87
C LEU A 125 0.21 -3.26 7.96
N ALA A 126 0.87 -3.30 9.08
CA ALA A 126 2.08 -2.56 9.32
C ALA A 126 3.00 -3.29 10.32
N GLU A 127 4.21 -2.82 10.38
CA GLU A 127 5.21 -3.15 11.37
C GLU A 127 5.74 -1.84 11.94
N MET A 128 5.90 -1.78 13.26
CA MET A 128 6.58 -0.66 13.90
C MET A 128 8.03 -1.07 14.15
N THR A 129 8.98 -0.36 13.57
CA THR A 129 10.42 -0.65 13.79
C THR A 129 10.84 -0.36 15.23
N VAL A 130 12.03 -0.80 15.62
CA VAL A 130 12.59 -0.54 16.97
C VAL A 130 12.72 0.96 17.23
N GLU A 131 12.99 1.76 16.19
CA GLU A 131 13.05 3.23 16.28
C GLU A 131 11.65 3.87 16.29
N GLY A 132 10.59 3.10 16.05
CA GLY A 132 9.20 3.56 16.03
C GLY A 132 8.71 4.07 14.67
N ALA A 133 9.43 3.80 13.58
CA ALA A 133 8.95 4.07 12.23
C ALA A 133 7.89 3.05 11.82
N ILE A 134 6.92 3.47 11.02
CA ILE A 134 5.86 2.59 10.51
C ILE A 134 6.22 2.10 9.10
N LEU A 135 6.39 0.81 8.95
CA LEU A 135 6.54 0.12 7.67
C LEU A 135 5.16 -0.37 7.22
N TYR A 136 4.61 0.23 6.18
CA TYR A 136 3.32 -0.19 5.61
C TYR A 136 3.48 -1.51 4.85
N ARG A 137 2.60 -2.48 5.12
CA ARG A 137 2.65 -3.84 4.55
C ARG A 137 1.45 -4.16 3.66
N GLY A 138 0.57 -3.19 3.43
CA GLY A 138 -0.62 -3.35 2.59
C GLY A 138 -1.91 -3.43 3.38
N ARG A 139 -2.98 -3.82 2.69
CA ARG A 139 -4.31 -4.04 3.29
C ARG A 139 -4.44 -5.48 3.77
N ALA A 140 -5.06 -5.68 4.92
CA ALA A 140 -5.36 -7.02 5.44
C ALA A 140 -6.36 -7.78 4.55
N ASP A 141 -7.31 -7.05 3.95
CA ASP A 141 -8.34 -7.57 3.03
C ASP A 141 -7.83 -7.81 1.59
N ASP A 142 -6.67 -7.29 1.23
CA ASP A 142 -6.02 -7.54 -0.06
C ASP A 142 -5.04 -8.73 -0.02
N LEU A 143 -4.77 -9.30 1.17
CA LEU A 143 -3.87 -10.46 1.26
C LEU A 143 -4.40 -11.62 0.43
N MET A 144 -3.54 -12.11 -0.45
CA MET A 144 -3.80 -13.29 -1.27
C MET A 144 -3.52 -14.56 -0.50
N ASN A 145 -4.28 -15.64 -0.78
CA ASN A 145 -4.03 -16.95 -0.21
C ASN A 145 -3.36 -17.85 -1.28
N ALA A 146 -2.09 -18.16 -1.08
CA ALA A 146 -1.32 -18.99 -2.00
C ALA A 146 -0.83 -20.25 -1.28
N GLY A 147 -1.54 -21.37 -1.50
CA GLY A 147 -1.18 -22.66 -0.92
C GLY A 147 -1.16 -22.66 0.62
N GLY A 148 -2.06 -21.91 1.26
CA GLY A 148 -2.14 -21.77 2.72
C GLY A 148 -1.28 -20.63 3.31
N PHE A 149 -0.51 -19.94 2.48
CA PHE A 149 0.28 -18.78 2.91
C PHE A 149 -0.43 -17.48 2.58
N ARG A 150 -0.38 -16.52 3.52
CA ARG A 150 -0.86 -15.15 3.30
C ARG A 150 0.22 -14.35 2.60
N VAL A 151 -0.06 -13.85 1.40
CA VAL A 151 0.90 -13.13 0.54
C VAL A 151 0.43 -11.70 0.32
N SER A 152 1.28 -10.73 0.63
CA SER A 152 1.02 -9.32 0.34
C SER A 152 1.15 -9.04 -1.16
N PRO A 153 0.12 -8.46 -1.81
CA PRO A 153 0.24 -7.99 -3.19
C PRO A 153 1.41 -7.03 -3.38
N LEU A 154 1.60 -6.11 -2.45
CA LEU A 154 2.65 -5.08 -2.55
C LEU A 154 4.05 -5.67 -2.61
N GLU A 155 4.30 -6.76 -1.90
CA GLU A 155 5.59 -7.46 -1.94
C GLU A 155 5.87 -8.05 -3.32
N VAL A 156 4.86 -8.70 -3.90
CA VAL A 156 4.98 -9.29 -5.24
C VAL A 156 5.10 -8.21 -6.31
N GLU A 157 4.30 -7.14 -6.21
CA GLU A 157 4.36 -5.99 -7.11
C GLU A 157 5.70 -5.28 -7.07
N ALA A 158 6.25 -5.03 -5.89
CA ALA A 158 7.58 -4.41 -5.74
C ALA A 158 8.67 -5.25 -6.41
N ALA A 159 8.59 -6.58 -6.28
CA ALA A 159 9.51 -7.49 -6.93
C ALA A 159 9.34 -7.47 -8.46
N MET A 160 8.09 -7.49 -8.97
CA MET A 160 7.82 -7.53 -10.40
C MET A 160 8.05 -6.18 -11.09
N ALA A 161 7.87 -5.06 -10.41
CA ALA A 161 8.19 -3.74 -10.92
C ALA A 161 9.70 -3.56 -11.23
N ALA A 162 10.55 -4.37 -10.61
CA ALA A 162 11.99 -4.40 -10.90
C ALA A 162 12.34 -5.24 -12.14
N CYS A 163 11.36 -5.94 -12.76
CA CYS A 163 11.57 -6.73 -13.96
C CYS A 163 11.78 -5.80 -15.17
N PRO A 164 12.91 -5.90 -15.90
CA PRO A 164 13.14 -5.08 -17.09
C PRO A 164 12.02 -5.23 -18.11
N GLY A 165 11.45 -4.11 -18.57
CA GLY A 165 10.34 -4.07 -19.51
C GLY A 165 8.95 -3.99 -18.87
N VAL A 166 8.81 -4.15 -17.58
CA VAL A 166 7.57 -3.90 -16.82
C VAL A 166 7.51 -2.41 -16.46
N ALA A 167 6.54 -1.68 -17.01
CA ALA A 167 6.32 -0.26 -16.73
C ALA A 167 5.45 -0.05 -15.47
N ASP A 168 4.44 -0.92 -15.25
CA ASP A 168 3.56 -0.91 -14.08
C ASP A 168 3.01 -2.34 -13.90
N CYS A 169 2.68 -2.72 -12.67
CA CYS A 169 2.08 -4.01 -12.42
C CYS A 169 1.17 -4.00 -11.19
N ALA A 170 0.22 -4.92 -11.20
CA ALA A 170 -0.65 -5.18 -10.06
C ALA A 170 -0.89 -6.69 -9.97
N VAL A 171 -0.99 -7.20 -8.75
CA VAL A 171 -1.28 -8.62 -8.54
C VAL A 171 -2.55 -8.81 -7.70
N THR A 172 -3.25 -9.87 -7.98
CA THR A 172 -4.41 -10.30 -7.21
C THR A 172 -4.57 -11.81 -7.26
N GLU A 173 -5.36 -12.34 -6.34
CA GLU A 173 -5.78 -13.74 -6.39
C GLU A 173 -6.81 -13.93 -7.51
N VAL A 174 -6.60 -14.92 -8.35
CA VAL A 174 -7.46 -15.25 -9.50
C VAL A 174 -7.88 -16.69 -9.44
N GLU A 175 -9.15 -16.96 -9.64
CA GLU A 175 -9.69 -18.32 -9.78
C GLU A 175 -9.53 -18.77 -11.24
N VAL A 176 -8.64 -19.73 -11.47
CA VAL A 176 -8.35 -20.26 -12.81
C VAL A 176 -9.19 -21.49 -13.16
N ARG A 177 -9.73 -22.16 -12.16
CA ARG A 177 -10.70 -23.27 -12.24
C ARG A 177 -11.51 -23.30 -10.94
N PRO A 178 -12.71 -23.89 -10.91
CA PRO A 178 -13.50 -23.97 -9.70
C PRO A 178 -12.69 -24.47 -8.50
N GLY A 179 -12.57 -23.64 -7.45
CA GLY A 179 -11.81 -23.92 -6.24
C GLY A 179 -10.28 -23.81 -6.35
N VAL A 180 -9.72 -23.50 -7.53
CA VAL A 180 -8.27 -23.36 -7.74
C VAL A 180 -7.92 -21.90 -7.96
N ARG A 181 -7.27 -21.31 -6.96
CA ARG A 181 -6.82 -19.92 -6.99
C ARG A 181 -5.30 -19.81 -7.08
N VAL A 182 -4.84 -18.85 -7.86
CA VAL A 182 -3.43 -18.55 -8.07
C VAL A 182 -3.18 -17.05 -7.97
N ILE A 183 -1.93 -16.67 -7.77
CA ILE A 183 -1.51 -15.27 -7.91
C ILE A 183 -1.44 -14.95 -9.38
N GLY A 184 -2.26 -14.00 -9.84
CA GLY A 184 -2.21 -13.42 -11.19
C GLY A 184 -1.47 -12.09 -11.17
N CYS A 185 -0.53 -11.91 -12.09
CA CYS A 185 0.18 -10.66 -12.32
C CYS A 185 -0.35 -10.00 -13.61
N PHE A 186 -0.91 -8.81 -13.44
CA PHE A 186 -1.36 -7.94 -14.52
C PHE A 186 -0.28 -6.87 -14.71
N TYR A 187 0.29 -6.80 -15.90
CA TYR A 187 1.44 -5.92 -16.14
C TYR A 187 1.24 -5.06 -17.39
N VAL A 188 1.78 -3.85 -17.32
CA VAL A 188 1.89 -2.90 -18.44
C VAL A 188 3.30 -2.96 -18.97
N SER A 189 3.45 -3.08 -20.28
CA SER A 189 4.74 -3.06 -20.97
C SER A 189 4.57 -2.55 -22.41
N ASP A 190 5.58 -1.87 -22.94
CA ASP A 190 5.56 -1.38 -24.32
C ASP A 190 5.49 -2.53 -25.35
N HIS A 191 6.12 -3.64 -25.04
CA HIS A 191 6.15 -4.84 -25.87
C HIS A 191 5.67 -6.08 -25.09
N PRO A 192 5.05 -7.05 -25.78
CA PRO A 192 4.71 -8.32 -25.15
C PRO A 192 5.95 -9.00 -24.57
N MET A 193 5.84 -9.46 -23.32
CA MET A 193 6.89 -10.23 -22.64
C MET A 193 6.48 -11.70 -22.63
N THR A 194 7.46 -12.60 -22.74
CA THR A 194 7.16 -14.04 -22.63
C THR A 194 6.97 -14.42 -21.15
N GLU A 195 6.09 -15.38 -20.90
CA GLU A 195 5.92 -15.95 -19.55
C GLU A 195 7.23 -16.44 -18.95
N ALA A 196 8.11 -17.03 -19.77
CA ALA A 196 9.41 -17.53 -19.32
C ALA A 196 10.30 -16.43 -18.71
N VAL A 197 10.31 -15.23 -19.31
CA VAL A 197 11.07 -14.07 -18.79
C VAL A 197 10.50 -13.60 -17.47
N LEU A 198 9.18 -13.43 -17.39
CA LEU A 198 8.50 -12.97 -16.16
C LEU A 198 8.65 -14.00 -15.04
N ALA A 199 8.49 -15.29 -15.34
CA ALA A 199 8.63 -16.38 -14.36
C ALA A 199 10.09 -16.54 -13.89
N ALA A 200 11.08 -16.40 -14.79
CA ALA A 200 12.49 -16.44 -14.43
C ALA A 200 12.86 -15.29 -13.47
N HIS A 201 12.38 -14.06 -13.75
CA HIS A 201 12.58 -12.93 -12.86
C HIS A 201 11.93 -13.18 -11.50
N ALA A 202 10.66 -13.56 -11.46
CA ALA A 202 9.95 -13.89 -10.22
C ALA A 202 10.67 -15.00 -9.43
N GLY A 203 11.19 -16.03 -10.12
CA GLY A 203 11.93 -17.13 -9.51
C GLY A 203 13.24 -16.72 -8.85
N GLY A 204 13.87 -15.66 -9.36
CA GLY A 204 15.12 -15.13 -8.81
C GLY A 204 14.92 -14.24 -7.55
N VAL A 205 13.73 -13.67 -7.36
CA VAL A 205 13.51 -12.64 -6.32
C VAL A 205 12.38 -12.98 -5.33
N LEU A 206 11.51 -13.94 -5.64
CA LEU A 206 10.37 -14.32 -4.81
C LEU A 206 10.44 -15.79 -4.39
N ALA A 207 10.05 -16.06 -3.15
CA ALA A 207 9.82 -17.42 -2.68
C ALA A 207 8.76 -18.11 -3.56
N ARG A 208 8.88 -19.43 -3.77
CA ARG A 208 8.07 -20.20 -4.72
C ARG A 208 6.55 -20.00 -4.57
N TRP A 209 6.05 -19.89 -3.35
CA TRP A 209 4.62 -19.70 -3.08
C TRP A 209 4.12 -18.27 -3.33
N LYS A 210 5.04 -17.28 -3.46
CA LYS A 210 4.73 -15.87 -3.79
C LYS A 210 4.77 -15.60 -5.29
N GLN A 211 5.29 -16.53 -6.09
CA GLN A 211 5.46 -16.35 -7.53
C GLN A 211 4.10 -16.38 -8.24
N PRO A 212 3.81 -15.39 -9.11
CA PRO A 212 2.65 -15.44 -9.96
C PRO A 212 2.64 -16.71 -10.85
N ARG A 213 1.44 -17.24 -11.08
CA ARG A 213 1.19 -18.40 -11.93
C ARG A 213 0.38 -18.07 -13.17
N LEU A 214 -0.12 -16.85 -13.25
CA LEU A 214 -0.84 -16.32 -14.38
C LEU A 214 -0.29 -14.93 -14.68
N TRP A 215 -0.08 -14.67 -15.97
CA TRP A 215 0.49 -13.43 -16.47
C TRP A 215 -0.47 -12.83 -17.50
N CYS A 216 -0.87 -11.59 -17.30
CA CYS A 216 -1.80 -10.89 -18.16
C CYS A 216 -1.24 -9.51 -18.50
N ARG A 217 -0.87 -9.31 -19.77
CA ARG A 217 -0.52 -7.98 -20.27
C ARG A 217 -1.79 -7.16 -20.43
N VAL A 218 -1.77 -5.93 -19.93
CA VAL A 218 -2.88 -4.97 -20.04
C VAL A 218 -2.34 -3.64 -20.58
N ASP A 219 -3.20 -2.86 -21.23
CA ASP A 219 -2.81 -1.53 -21.72
C ASP A 219 -2.72 -0.52 -20.57
N ALA A 220 -3.55 -0.68 -19.54
CA ALA A 220 -3.52 0.12 -18.32
C ALA A 220 -4.11 -0.66 -17.15
N LEU A 221 -3.61 -0.39 -15.95
CA LEU A 221 -4.19 -0.92 -14.72
C LEU A 221 -5.49 -0.17 -14.35
N PRO A 222 -6.54 -0.86 -13.87
CA PRO A 222 -7.80 -0.23 -13.50
C PRO A 222 -7.61 0.66 -12.26
N ARG A 223 -8.00 1.91 -12.37
CA ARG A 223 -7.89 2.90 -11.30
C ARG A 223 -9.25 3.55 -11.02
N SER A 224 -9.47 3.92 -9.76
CA SER A 224 -10.65 4.69 -9.35
C SER A 224 -10.57 6.15 -9.83
N ALA A 225 -11.67 6.92 -9.66
CA ALA A 225 -11.68 8.35 -9.93
C ALA A 225 -10.59 9.14 -9.18
N ASN A 226 -10.17 8.64 -8.03
CA ASN A 226 -9.08 9.22 -7.22
C ASN A 226 -7.71 8.62 -7.58
N ASN A 227 -7.59 7.99 -8.75
CA ASN A 227 -6.38 7.35 -9.27
C ASN A 227 -5.87 6.13 -8.46
N LYS A 228 -6.61 5.63 -7.47
CA LYS A 228 -6.23 4.44 -6.69
C LYS A 228 -6.44 3.16 -7.47
N LEU A 229 -5.49 2.23 -7.37
CA LEU A 229 -5.59 0.91 -7.97
C LEU A 229 -6.86 0.18 -7.51
N ASN A 230 -7.68 -0.26 -8.48
CA ASN A 230 -8.86 -1.08 -8.21
C ASN A 230 -8.55 -2.57 -8.40
N ARG A 231 -7.99 -3.22 -7.37
CA ARG A 231 -7.61 -4.64 -7.43
C ARG A 231 -8.78 -5.57 -7.76
N ARG A 232 -9.99 -5.24 -7.29
CA ARG A 232 -11.18 -6.08 -7.56
C ARG A 232 -11.54 -6.14 -9.03
N ALA A 233 -11.21 -5.10 -9.80
CA ALA A 233 -11.46 -5.08 -11.24
C ALA A 233 -10.43 -5.89 -12.05
N LEU A 234 -9.27 -6.25 -11.47
CA LEU A 234 -8.21 -6.97 -12.21
C LEU A 234 -8.68 -8.32 -12.74
N ALA A 235 -9.40 -9.11 -11.94
CA ALA A 235 -9.90 -10.42 -12.36
C ALA A 235 -10.82 -10.34 -13.60
N GLY A 236 -11.51 -9.21 -13.79
CA GLY A 236 -12.35 -8.97 -14.96
C GLY A 236 -11.58 -8.68 -16.26
N LEU A 237 -10.27 -8.46 -16.18
CA LEU A 237 -9.40 -8.24 -17.34
C LEU A 237 -8.86 -9.53 -17.96
N LEU A 238 -9.12 -10.67 -17.32
CA LEU A 238 -8.72 -11.95 -17.89
C LEU A 238 -9.47 -12.20 -19.21
N PRO A 239 -8.79 -12.76 -20.22
CA PRO A 239 -9.46 -13.23 -21.43
C PRO A 239 -10.59 -14.19 -21.05
N LYS A 240 -11.80 -13.90 -21.50
CA LYS A 240 -12.89 -14.87 -21.38
C LYS A 240 -12.55 -16.02 -22.31
N GLY A 241 -12.22 -17.17 -21.75
CA GLY A 241 -11.97 -18.40 -22.50
C GLY A 241 -13.19 -18.84 -23.30
#